data_d24ba6c87a25c9c724a5c1abdeb4e88e
#
_entry.id   d24ba6c87a25c9c724a5c1abdeb4e88e
#
_cell.length_a   1.000
_cell.length_b   1.000
_cell.length_c   1.000
_cell.angle_alpha   90.00
_cell.angle_beta   90.00
_cell.angle_gamma   90.00
#
_symmetry.space_group_name_H-M   'P 1'
#
loop_
_entity.id
_entity.type
_entity.pdbx_description
1 polymer ?
#
loop_
_entity_poly.entity_id
_entity_poly.type
_entity_poly.pdbx_seq_one_letter_code
_entity_poly.pdbx_strand_id
1 'polypeptide(L)'
;MSDSSTCLFCRIARGEIPSHRVHESPHAIAFLDIRPIRKGHVLVVPREHFAYYDDLRPEVAHDVMRIAQLLAPALRKSMGVERVGLFFTGVDIAHAHAHVVPMVEPTDITSPRYIAETPLTFGPAPLAPTEELQDAAKAIRGALGAA
;
A
#
# COMPACT_ATOMS: atom_id res chain seq x y z
N MET A 1 6.69 20.39 -10.25
CA MET A 1 7.63 19.52 -9.51
C MET A 1 7.20 19.55 -8.05
N SER A 2 6.72 18.44 -7.52
CA SER A 2 6.52 18.37 -6.07
C SER A 2 7.90 18.31 -5.42
N ASP A 3 8.18 19.30 -4.58
CA ASP A 3 9.43 19.35 -3.81
C ASP A 3 9.46 18.14 -2.86
N SER A 4 10.52 17.34 -2.92
CA SER A 4 10.72 16.18 -2.04
C SER A 4 10.69 16.55 -0.55
N SER A 5 10.93 17.84 -0.22
CA SER A 5 10.86 18.34 1.15
C SER A 5 9.45 18.40 1.71
N THR A 6 8.45 18.68 0.87
CA THR A 6 7.04 18.79 1.27
C THR A 6 6.23 17.52 1.03
N CYS A 7 6.77 16.58 0.24
CA CYS A 7 6.10 15.33 -0.09
C CYS A 7 5.86 14.46 1.15
N LEU A 8 4.60 14.07 1.38
CA LEU A 8 4.19 13.24 2.51
C LEU A 8 4.99 11.92 2.57
N PHE A 9 5.09 11.21 1.45
CA PHE A 9 5.77 9.91 1.42
C PHE A 9 7.28 10.03 1.56
N CYS A 10 7.91 11.08 1.04
CA CYS A 10 9.31 11.36 1.32
C CYS A 10 9.57 11.57 2.83
N ARG A 11 8.70 12.30 3.50
CA ARG A 11 8.79 12.55 4.94
C ARG A 11 8.56 11.28 5.76
N ILE A 12 7.63 10.42 5.34
CA ILE A 12 7.44 9.09 5.96
C ILE A 12 8.70 8.23 5.73
N ALA A 13 9.25 8.20 4.52
CA ALA A 13 10.44 7.43 4.21
C ALA A 13 11.65 7.82 5.07
N ARG A 14 11.80 9.12 5.34
CA ARG A 14 12.86 9.65 6.22
C ARG A 14 12.57 9.48 7.72
N GLY A 15 11.37 9.01 8.08
CA GLY A 15 10.97 8.84 9.49
C GLY A 15 10.53 10.13 10.18
N GLU A 16 10.31 11.22 9.45
CA GLU A 16 9.79 12.50 9.99
C GLU A 16 8.30 12.41 10.37
N ILE A 17 7.57 11.53 9.70
CA ILE A 17 6.16 11.25 9.98
C ILE A 17 6.06 9.76 10.34
N PRO A 18 5.42 9.42 11.48
CA PRO A 18 5.25 8.04 11.89
C PRO A 18 4.35 7.27 10.93
N SER A 19 4.64 5.98 10.75
CA SER A 19 3.85 5.05 9.95
C SER A 19 3.88 3.65 10.54
N HIS A 20 2.88 2.83 10.22
CA HIS A 20 2.83 1.43 10.64
C HIS A 20 3.61 0.57 9.63
N ARG A 21 4.93 0.58 9.73
CA ARG A 21 5.82 -0.16 8.82
C ARG A 21 5.71 -1.66 9.01
N VAL A 22 5.68 -2.39 7.90
CA VAL A 22 5.65 -3.85 7.87
C VAL A 22 6.92 -4.44 7.25
N HIS A 23 7.56 -3.71 6.34
CA HIS A 23 8.80 -4.13 5.69
C HIS A 23 9.58 -2.93 5.17
N GLU A 24 10.89 -3.10 4.98
CA GLU A 24 11.74 -2.10 4.35
C GLU A 24 12.94 -2.73 3.64
N SER A 25 13.45 -2.02 2.66
CA SER A 25 14.61 -2.38 1.86
C SER A 25 15.50 -1.14 1.64
N PRO A 26 16.64 -1.28 0.95
CA PRO A 26 17.45 -0.13 0.55
C PRO A 26 16.73 0.89 -0.33
N HIS A 27 15.79 0.45 -1.18
CA HIS A 27 15.12 1.33 -2.16
C HIS A 27 13.69 1.67 -1.81
N ALA A 28 13.01 0.91 -0.94
CA ALA A 28 11.61 1.13 -0.65
C ALA A 28 11.24 0.82 0.80
N ILE A 29 10.09 1.33 1.23
CA ILE A 29 9.45 1.02 2.50
C ILE A 29 8.03 0.51 2.23
N ALA A 30 7.53 -0.34 3.12
CA ALA A 30 6.16 -0.81 3.09
C ALA A 30 5.48 -0.51 4.42
N PHE A 31 4.33 0.14 4.38
CA PHE A 31 3.56 0.53 5.56
C PHE A 31 2.06 0.49 5.28
N LEU A 32 1.26 0.43 6.34
CA LEU A 32 -0.19 0.37 6.19
C LEU A 32 -0.78 1.70 5.74
N ASP A 33 -1.72 1.61 4.80
CA ASP A 33 -2.57 2.75 4.45
C ASP A 33 -3.50 3.07 5.64
N ILE A 34 -3.52 4.33 6.06
CA ILE A 34 -4.41 4.79 7.14
C ILE A 34 -5.86 4.96 6.71
N ARG A 35 -6.12 4.91 5.39
CA ARG A 35 -7.46 4.88 4.78
C ARG A 35 -7.62 3.62 3.93
N PRO A 36 -7.57 2.43 4.55
CA PRO A 36 -7.46 1.18 3.83
C PRO A 36 -8.74 0.82 3.08
N ILE A 37 -8.61 0.25 1.89
CA ILE A 37 -9.72 -0.41 1.19
C ILE A 37 -10.20 -1.62 2.01
N ARG A 38 -9.24 -2.40 2.55
CA ARG A 38 -9.48 -3.51 3.48
C ARG A 38 -8.41 -3.53 4.56
N LYS A 39 -8.71 -4.08 5.71
CA LYS A 39 -7.71 -4.32 6.77
C LYS A 39 -6.49 -5.02 6.18
N GLY A 40 -5.30 -4.49 6.44
CA GLY A 40 -4.06 -5.01 5.88
C GLY A 40 -3.66 -4.40 4.53
N HIS A 41 -4.34 -3.37 4.03
CA HIS A 41 -3.93 -2.62 2.86
C HIS A 41 -2.55 -1.98 3.08
N VAL A 42 -1.55 -2.43 2.32
CA VAL A 42 -0.17 -1.96 2.41
C VAL A 42 0.15 -1.07 1.21
N LEU A 43 0.90 0.00 1.47
CA LEU A 43 1.55 0.81 0.45
C LEU A 43 3.03 0.43 0.39
N VAL A 44 3.55 0.21 -0.82
CA VAL A 44 4.99 0.04 -1.07
C VAL A 44 5.48 1.29 -1.79
N VAL A 45 6.35 2.02 -1.12
CA VAL A 45 6.74 3.38 -1.50
C VAL A 45 8.26 3.46 -1.68
N PRO A 46 8.77 3.91 -2.83
CA PRO A 46 10.20 4.20 -3.00
C PRO A 46 10.69 5.25 -1.99
N ARG A 47 11.94 5.07 -1.50
CA ARG A 47 12.57 6.05 -0.61
C ARG A 47 12.93 7.35 -1.32
N GLU A 48 13.32 7.22 -2.59
CA GLU A 48 13.58 8.33 -3.48
C GLU A 48 12.27 8.82 -4.11
N HIS A 49 12.20 10.12 -4.38
CA HIS A 49 11.02 10.73 -4.96
C HIS A 49 10.93 10.48 -6.47
N PHE A 50 9.90 9.77 -6.88
CA PHE A 50 9.45 9.65 -8.26
C PHE A 50 7.98 10.03 -8.31
N ALA A 51 7.57 10.90 -9.22
CA ALA A 51 6.18 11.36 -9.29
C ALA A 51 5.22 10.22 -9.63
N TYR A 52 5.61 9.35 -10.59
CA TYR A 52 4.78 8.25 -11.09
C TYR A 52 5.61 6.97 -11.25
N TYR A 53 4.92 5.83 -11.41
CA TYR A 53 5.58 4.53 -11.49
C TYR A 53 6.43 4.34 -12.77
N ASP A 54 6.06 5.02 -13.85
CA ASP A 54 6.78 5.00 -15.13
C ASP A 54 8.10 5.80 -15.11
N ASP A 55 8.29 6.65 -14.09
CA ASP A 55 9.56 7.33 -13.83
C ASP A 55 10.54 6.48 -13.01
N LEU A 56 10.10 5.35 -12.43
CA LEU A 56 10.95 4.52 -11.58
C LEU A 56 12.15 3.96 -12.33
N ARG A 57 13.33 4.09 -11.74
CA ARG A 57 14.49 3.36 -12.25
C ARG A 57 14.26 1.85 -12.15
N PRO A 58 14.78 1.04 -13.08
CA PRO A 58 14.54 -0.41 -13.12
C PRO A 58 14.83 -1.12 -11.79
N GLU A 59 15.92 -0.80 -11.11
CA GLU A 59 16.29 -1.42 -9.84
C GLU A 59 15.30 -1.08 -8.72
N VAL A 60 14.72 0.12 -8.73
CA VAL A 60 13.69 0.53 -7.77
C VAL A 60 12.37 -0.16 -8.08
N ALA A 61 11.99 -0.20 -9.36
CA ALA A 61 10.77 -0.90 -9.80
C ALA A 61 10.83 -2.40 -9.46
N HIS A 62 11.98 -3.05 -9.67
CA HIS A 62 12.20 -4.44 -9.31
C HIS A 62 12.07 -4.65 -7.80
N ASP A 63 12.61 -3.75 -6.99
CA ASP A 63 12.54 -3.88 -5.52
C ASP A 63 11.10 -3.68 -5.00
N VAL A 64 10.36 -2.72 -5.56
CA VAL A 64 8.93 -2.54 -5.25
C VAL A 64 8.13 -3.81 -5.58
N MET A 65 8.35 -4.40 -6.78
CA MET A 65 7.68 -5.64 -7.17
C MET A 65 8.09 -6.82 -6.27
N ARG A 66 9.36 -6.93 -5.92
CA ARG A 66 9.87 -7.97 -5.01
C ARG A 66 9.20 -7.88 -3.65
N ILE A 67 9.06 -6.67 -3.10
CA ILE A 67 8.36 -6.46 -1.83
C ILE A 67 6.87 -6.83 -1.96
N ALA A 68 6.21 -6.44 -3.04
CA ALA A 68 4.81 -6.82 -3.27
C ALA A 68 4.62 -8.34 -3.35
N GLN A 69 5.54 -9.06 -4.02
CA GLN A 69 5.54 -10.52 -4.06
C GLN A 69 5.79 -11.15 -2.68
N LEU A 70 6.62 -10.55 -1.85
CA LEU A 70 6.87 -11.00 -0.47
C LEU A 70 5.65 -10.78 0.42
N LEU A 71 4.96 -9.65 0.25
CA LEU A 71 3.77 -9.29 1.03
C LEU A 71 2.56 -10.17 0.71
N ALA A 72 2.37 -10.58 -0.55
CA ALA A 72 1.16 -11.29 -0.96
C ALA A 72 0.86 -12.57 -0.15
N PRO A 73 1.79 -13.53 0.02
CA PRO A 73 1.54 -14.70 0.86
C PRO A 73 1.39 -14.35 2.34
N ALA A 74 2.12 -13.34 2.83
CA ALA A 74 1.99 -12.88 4.21
C ALA A 74 0.59 -12.29 4.48
N LEU A 75 0.06 -11.49 3.56
CA LEU A 75 -1.28 -10.94 3.64
C LEU A 75 -2.36 -12.01 3.54
N ARG A 76 -2.21 -12.99 2.63
CA ARG A 76 -3.16 -14.11 2.55
C ARG A 76 -3.24 -14.85 3.88
N LYS A 77 -2.09 -15.13 4.48
CA LYS A 77 -2.03 -15.84 5.77
C LYS A 77 -2.58 -15.00 6.92
N SER A 78 -2.12 -13.75 7.04
CA SER A 78 -2.45 -12.90 8.20
C SER A 78 -3.86 -12.32 8.16
N MET A 79 -4.40 -12.07 6.96
CA MET A 79 -5.75 -11.51 6.77
C MET A 79 -6.80 -12.56 6.42
N GLY A 80 -6.41 -13.82 6.21
CA GLY A 80 -7.34 -14.90 5.90
C GLY A 80 -8.01 -14.76 4.54
N VAL A 81 -7.33 -14.16 3.54
CA VAL A 81 -7.86 -13.94 2.20
C VAL A 81 -7.22 -14.89 1.18
N GLU A 82 -7.96 -15.21 0.13
CA GLU A 82 -7.45 -16.07 -0.94
C GLU A 82 -6.55 -15.31 -1.91
N ARG A 83 -6.83 -14.00 -2.15
CA ARG A 83 -6.16 -13.20 -3.16
C ARG A 83 -5.71 -11.85 -2.63
N VAL A 84 -4.69 -11.31 -3.28
CA VAL A 84 -4.13 -9.98 -3.00
C VAL A 84 -4.03 -9.22 -4.32
N GLY A 85 -4.61 -8.03 -4.37
CA GLY A 85 -4.53 -7.13 -5.51
C GLY A 85 -3.26 -6.27 -5.45
N LEU A 86 -2.71 -5.96 -6.61
CA LEU A 86 -1.56 -5.06 -6.77
C LEU A 86 -1.87 -4.05 -7.87
N PHE A 87 -1.75 -2.76 -7.55
CA PHE A 87 -1.98 -1.70 -8.54
C PHE A 87 -1.29 -0.38 -8.18
N PHE A 88 -1.14 0.49 -9.18
CA PHE A 88 -0.71 1.88 -9.03
C PHE A 88 -1.82 2.79 -9.56
N THR A 89 -2.15 3.84 -8.87
CA THR A 89 -3.13 4.84 -9.33
C THR A 89 -2.50 6.21 -9.57
N GLY A 90 -1.66 6.67 -8.67
CA GLY A 90 -0.95 7.96 -8.78
C GLY A 90 -1.84 9.20 -8.70
N VAL A 91 -3.11 9.07 -8.31
CA VAL A 91 -4.08 10.17 -8.37
C VAL A 91 -3.96 11.12 -7.17
N ASP A 92 -3.75 10.58 -5.96
CA ASP A 92 -3.86 11.38 -4.73
C ASP A 92 -2.53 12.02 -4.32
N ILE A 93 -1.43 11.31 -4.45
CA ILE A 93 -0.10 11.78 -4.06
C ILE A 93 0.86 11.55 -5.21
N ALA A 94 1.48 12.64 -5.69
CA ALA A 94 2.51 12.60 -6.73
C ALA A 94 3.84 12.07 -6.18
N HIS A 95 3.83 10.83 -5.73
CA HIS A 95 4.97 10.01 -5.34
C HIS A 95 4.57 8.56 -5.64
N ALA A 96 5.32 7.89 -6.48
CA ALA A 96 5.01 6.53 -6.92
C ALA A 96 4.78 5.60 -5.72
N HIS A 97 3.68 4.89 -5.71
CA HIS A 97 3.34 3.93 -4.67
C HIS A 97 2.48 2.81 -5.21
N ALA A 98 2.84 1.60 -4.84
CA ALA A 98 2.06 0.41 -5.14
C ALA A 98 1.08 0.14 -4.00
N HIS A 99 -0.18 -0.09 -4.34
CA HIS A 99 -1.19 -0.60 -3.43
C HIS A 99 -1.18 -2.12 -3.44
N VAL A 100 -1.06 -2.73 -2.26
CA VAL A 100 -1.12 -4.18 -2.06
C VAL A 100 -2.29 -4.45 -1.13
N VAL A 101 -3.40 -4.95 -1.69
CA VAL A 101 -4.70 -4.99 -1.02
C VAL A 101 -5.17 -6.43 -0.84
N PRO A 102 -5.41 -6.88 0.40
CA PRO A 102 -6.12 -8.14 0.63
C PRO A 102 -7.53 -8.06 0.04
N MET A 103 -7.85 -8.95 -0.89
CA MET A 103 -9.15 -8.95 -1.60
C MET A 103 -10.16 -9.78 -0.81
N VAL A 104 -11.21 -9.13 -0.32
CA VAL A 104 -12.34 -9.77 0.37
C VAL A 104 -13.47 -10.01 -0.62
N GLU A 105 -13.80 -8.97 -1.40
CA GLU A 105 -14.82 -9.03 -2.44
C GLU A 105 -14.22 -8.79 -3.83
N PRO A 106 -14.77 -9.39 -4.89
CA PRO A 106 -14.28 -9.17 -6.26
C PRO A 106 -14.30 -7.68 -6.68
N THR A 107 -15.15 -6.87 -6.05
CA THR A 107 -15.38 -5.46 -6.37
C THR A 107 -14.47 -4.49 -5.60
N ASP A 108 -13.61 -4.97 -4.72
CA ASP A 108 -12.79 -4.11 -3.85
C ASP A 108 -11.92 -3.10 -4.62
N ILE A 109 -11.45 -3.47 -5.81
CA ILE A 109 -10.66 -2.60 -6.69
C ILE A 109 -11.25 -2.49 -8.10
N THR A 110 -12.55 -2.66 -8.23
CA THR A 110 -13.25 -2.65 -9.52
C THR A 110 -13.62 -1.23 -9.96
N SER A 111 -13.59 -0.99 -11.27
CA SER A 111 -14.10 0.24 -11.86
C SER A 111 -15.62 0.35 -11.70
N PRO A 112 -16.15 1.56 -11.41
CA PRO A 112 -17.59 1.81 -11.36
C PRO A 112 -18.35 1.36 -12.60
N ARG A 113 -17.69 1.30 -13.76
CA ARG A 113 -18.29 0.84 -15.02
C ARG A 113 -18.75 -0.62 -15.00
N TYR A 114 -18.18 -1.43 -14.11
CA TYR A 114 -18.50 -2.85 -13.96
C TYR A 114 -19.42 -3.14 -12.78
N ILE A 115 -19.84 -2.10 -12.05
CA ILE A 115 -20.75 -2.23 -10.92
C ILE A 115 -22.16 -2.00 -11.42
N ALA A 116 -23.01 -3.00 -11.30
CA ALA A 116 -24.40 -2.96 -11.79
C ALA A 116 -25.37 -2.23 -10.85
N GLU A 117 -25.00 -2.07 -9.57
CA GLU A 117 -25.87 -1.47 -8.55
C GLU A 117 -25.75 0.06 -8.54
N THR A 118 -26.92 0.72 -8.46
CA THR A 118 -27.02 2.18 -8.38
C THR A 118 -28.00 2.56 -7.26
N PRO A 119 -27.81 3.76 -6.62
CA PRO A 119 -26.76 4.74 -6.86
C PRO A 119 -25.44 4.37 -6.19
N LEU A 120 -24.33 4.71 -6.83
CA LEU A 120 -23.00 4.63 -6.25
C LEU A 120 -22.65 5.98 -5.62
N THR A 121 -22.15 5.95 -4.39
CA THR A 121 -21.58 7.11 -3.71
C THR A 121 -20.09 6.95 -3.56
N PHE A 122 -19.35 7.99 -3.93
CA PHE A 122 -17.90 8.02 -3.83
C PHE A 122 -17.47 9.02 -2.77
N GLY A 123 -16.53 8.62 -1.96
CA GLY A 123 -15.90 9.45 -0.95
C GLY A 123 -14.58 8.83 -0.53
N PRO A 124 -13.75 9.55 0.23
CA PRO A 124 -12.55 8.95 0.77
C PRO A 124 -12.90 7.78 1.69
N ALA A 125 -12.11 6.72 1.65
CA ALA A 125 -12.24 5.64 2.61
C ALA A 125 -12.08 6.19 4.05
N PRO A 126 -12.81 5.66 5.02
CA PRO A 126 -12.68 6.11 6.41
C PRO A 126 -11.29 5.82 6.95
N LEU A 127 -10.84 6.63 7.92
CA LEU A 127 -9.61 6.35 8.66
C LEU A 127 -9.78 5.06 9.46
N ALA A 128 -8.81 4.16 9.37
CA ALA A 128 -8.78 2.99 10.22
C ALA A 128 -8.39 3.38 11.66
N PRO A 129 -8.97 2.74 12.68
CA PRO A 129 -8.51 2.91 14.06
C PRO A 129 -7.03 2.52 14.21
N THR A 130 -6.30 3.27 15.04
CA THR A 130 -4.87 3.02 15.30
C THR A 130 -4.61 1.59 15.78
N GLU A 131 -5.46 1.06 16.64
CA GLU A 131 -5.37 -0.30 17.15
C GLU A 131 -5.47 -1.34 16.03
N GLU A 132 -6.42 -1.14 15.10
CA GLU A 132 -6.55 -2.03 13.93
C GLU A 132 -5.30 -2.01 13.05
N LEU A 133 -4.70 -0.83 12.83
CA LEU A 133 -3.47 -0.69 12.07
C LEU A 133 -2.28 -1.36 12.78
N GLN A 134 -2.18 -1.22 14.09
CA GLN A 134 -1.14 -1.88 14.89
C GLN A 134 -1.26 -3.39 14.83
N ASP A 135 -2.46 -3.93 15.00
CA ASP A 135 -2.73 -5.37 14.94
C ASP A 135 -2.44 -5.94 13.55
N ALA A 136 -2.90 -5.26 12.50
CA ALA A 136 -2.62 -5.65 11.13
C ALA A 136 -1.12 -5.65 10.83
N ALA A 137 -0.41 -4.59 11.21
CA ALA A 137 1.04 -4.50 11.02
C ALA A 137 1.78 -5.62 11.76
N LYS A 138 1.41 -5.92 13.01
CA LYS A 138 1.98 -7.01 13.80
C LYS A 138 1.76 -8.36 13.13
N ALA A 139 0.53 -8.63 12.67
CA ALA A 139 0.18 -9.88 12.01
C ALA A 139 0.96 -10.07 10.69
N ILE A 140 1.08 -9.02 9.90
CA ILE A 140 1.83 -9.04 8.62
C ILE A 140 3.33 -9.28 8.90
N ARG A 141 3.93 -8.53 9.83
CA ARG A 141 5.34 -8.73 10.19
C ARG A 141 5.60 -10.15 10.72
N GLY A 142 4.69 -10.69 11.53
CA GLY A 142 4.77 -12.06 12.00
C GLY A 142 4.76 -13.08 10.86
N ALA A 143 3.90 -12.88 9.87
CA ALA A 143 3.81 -13.74 8.70
C ALA A 143 5.05 -13.60 7.78
N LEU A 144 5.65 -12.43 7.66
CA LEU A 144 6.90 -12.21 6.92
C LEU A 144 8.09 -12.89 7.60
N GLY A 145 8.18 -12.82 8.93
CA GLY A 145 9.25 -13.45 9.71
C GLY A 145 9.16 -14.98 9.76
N ALA A 146 8.01 -15.58 9.46
CA ALA A 146 7.78 -17.02 9.41
C ALA A 146 7.99 -17.63 8.01
N ALA A 147 8.29 -16.80 7.01
CA ALA A 147 8.52 -17.21 5.62
C ALA A 147 9.96 -17.69 5.38
#